data_33695ae0044efb8c42a6c12f6775e1ed
#
_entry.id   33695ae0044efb8c42a6c12f6775e1ed
#
_cell.length_a   1.000
_cell.length_b   1.000
_cell.length_c   1.000
_cell.angle_alpha   90.00
_cell.angle_beta   90.00
_cell.angle_gamma   90.00
#
_symmetry.space_group_name_H-M   'P 1'
#
loop_
_entity.id
_entity.type
_entity.pdbx_description
1 polymer ?
#
loop_
_entity_poly.entity_id
_entity_poly.type
_entity_poly.pdbx_seq_one_letter_code
_entity_poly.pdbx_strand_id
1 'polypeptide(L)'
;MVNSISKFLTFLVLLKLASSLYSSAGPVVMLTESNFKKEVLDSKDIWLIEFFAPWCGHCKGFAPEYEKAARALKGVFKIGAVDADSQKSLGAQFGISGFPTVKFFGANKSKPEDYQGQRTADAIISYMFDKARSLVNARMNPSKKSSSSSNNQQKKADPSSDKDVIILTDDNFDNTVYNSKDMWLIEFYAPWCGHCQKLQPDSREYNHQTLRLRPL
;
A
#
# COMPACT_ATOMS: atom_id res chain seq x y z
N MET A 1 16.13 -62.99 17.16
CA MET A 1 16.66 -61.63 17.06
C MET A 1 16.41 -61.09 15.65
N VAL A 2 15.18 -60.90 15.31
CA VAL A 2 14.78 -60.25 14.06
C VAL A 2 13.55 -59.43 14.41
N ASN A 3 13.55 -58.14 14.24
CA ASN A 3 12.39 -57.22 14.21
C ASN A 3 12.58 -55.88 14.86
N SER A 4 13.76 -55.27 14.75
CA SER A 4 13.90 -53.89 15.17
C SER A 4 14.13 -52.90 13.99
N ILE A 5 14.31 -53.38 12.77
CA ILE A 5 14.65 -52.55 11.64
C ILE A 5 13.41 -52.16 10.81
N SER A 6 12.28 -52.83 11.01
CA SER A 6 11.07 -52.59 10.24
C SER A 6 10.17 -51.44 10.72
N LYS A 7 10.44 -50.86 11.87
CA LYS A 7 9.64 -49.75 12.46
C LYS A 7 10.20 -48.37 12.18
N PHE A 8 11.39 -48.26 11.60
CA PHE A 8 12.00 -46.98 11.23
C PHE A 8 11.66 -46.44 9.83
N LEU A 9 10.97 -47.28 9.01
CA LEU A 9 10.75 -46.95 7.61
C LEU A 9 9.35 -46.41 7.31
N THR A 10 8.47 -46.20 8.29
CA THR A 10 7.12 -45.71 8.09
C THR A 10 6.85 -44.35 8.67
N PHE A 11 7.87 -43.62 9.15
CA PHE A 11 7.76 -42.21 9.50
C PHE A 11 8.37 -41.33 8.39
N LEU A 12 8.15 -41.69 7.14
CA LEU A 12 8.28 -40.75 6.03
C LEU A 12 7.05 -39.87 6.09
N VAL A 13 7.12 -38.90 7.01
CA VAL A 13 6.23 -37.74 7.03
C VAL A 13 6.23 -37.21 5.62
N LEU A 14 5.13 -37.42 4.91
CA LEU A 14 4.75 -36.65 3.75
C LEU A 14 4.70 -35.19 4.19
N LEU A 15 5.85 -34.51 4.21
CA LEU A 15 5.90 -33.07 4.11
C LEU A 15 5.19 -32.77 2.79
N LYS A 16 3.88 -32.54 2.84
CA LYS A 16 3.20 -31.80 1.82
C LYS A 16 3.92 -30.45 1.83
N LEU A 17 4.90 -30.31 0.94
CA LEU A 17 5.37 -29.01 0.49
C LEU A 17 4.10 -28.29 0.04
N ALA A 18 3.52 -27.51 0.92
CA ALA A 18 2.46 -26.59 0.57
C ALA A 18 3.08 -25.67 -0.47
N SER A 19 2.79 -25.99 -1.75
CA SER A 19 3.26 -25.21 -2.88
C SER A 19 2.54 -23.88 -2.80
N SER A 20 3.13 -22.93 -2.08
CA SER A 20 2.62 -21.57 -2.03
C SER A 20 2.67 -20.99 -3.44
N LEU A 21 1.59 -20.34 -3.87
CA LEU A 21 1.51 -19.72 -5.19
C LEU A 21 2.56 -18.61 -5.35
N TYR A 22 2.89 -17.94 -4.26
CA TYR A 22 3.89 -16.87 -4.21
C TYR A 22 5.07 -17.25 -3.31
N SER A 23 6.27 -16.84 -3.69
CA SER A 23 7.47 -17.02 -2.87
C SER A 23 7.48 -16.05 -1.69
N SER A 24 7.90 -16.52 -0.52
CA SER A 24 8.10 -15.66 0.66
C SER A 24 9.19 -14.60 0.47
N ALA A 25 10.12 -14.81 -0.46
CA ALA A 25 11.15 -13.86 -0.86
C ALA A 25 10.73 -13.00 -2.07
N GLY A 26 9.51 -13.20 -2.57
CA GLY A 26 8.97 -12.51 -3.75
C GLY A 26 8.52 -11.07 -3.45
N PRO A 27 8.05 -10.36 -4.48
CA PRO A 27 7.54 -9.00 -4.36
C PRO A 27 6.14 -8.93 -3.71
N VAL A 28 5.41 -10.04 -3.66
CA VAL A 28 4.07 -10.14 -3.08
C VAL A 28 4.21 -10.54 -1.61
N VAL A 29 3.63 -9.75 -0.72
CA VAL A 29 3.67 -10.02 0.73
C VAL A 29 2.65 -11.10 1.08
N MET A 30 3.12 -12.22 1.64
CA MET A 30 2.22 -13.26 2.12
C MET A 30 1.58 -12.85 3.45
N LEU A 31 0.26 -12.80 3.45
CA LEU A 31 -0.56 -12.39 4.57
C LEU A 31 -1.26 -13.59 5.20
N THR A 32 -1.23 -13.63 6.51
CA THR A 32 -1.81 -14.68 7.34
C THR A 32 -2.67 -14.06 8.46
N GLU A 33 -3.47 -14.86 9.14
CA GLU A 33 -4.25 -14.41 10.30
C GLU A 33 -3.37 -13.73 11.36
N SER A 34 -2.12 -14.18 11.52
CA SER A 34 -1.19 -13.65 12.52
C SER A 34 -0.60 -12.28 12.18
N ASN A 35 -0.42 -11.95 10.88
CA ASN A 35 0.21 -10.70 10.48
C ASN A 35 -0.74 -9.69 9.83
N PHE A 36 -1.92 -10.11 9.36
CA PHE A 36 -2.86 -9.28 8.60
C PHE A 36 -3.26 -8.00 9.34
N LYS A 37 -3.55 -8.13 10.63
CA LYS A 37 -3.94 -6.97 11.43
C LYS A 37 -2.84 -5.93 11.46
N LYS A 38 -1.62 -6.33 11.79
CA LYS A 38 -0.47 -5.44 11.92
C LYS A 38 -0.06 -4.83 10.57
N GLU A 39 0.08 -5.68 9.54
CA GLU A 39 0.59 -5.26 8.24
C GLU A 39 -0.44 -4.44 7.44
N VAL A 40 -1.73 -4.78 7.53
CA VAL A 40 -2.77 -4.18 6.68
C VAL A 40 -3.66 -3.23 7.46
N LEU A 41 -4.32 -3.72 8.53
CA LEU A 41 -5.38 -2.94 9.19
C LEU A 41 -4.84 -1.78 10.00
N ASP A 42 -3.72 -1.97 10.69
CA ASP A 42 -3.09 -0.96 11.55
C ASP A 42 -2.11 -0.06 10.75
N SER A 43 -1.82 -0.38 9.47
CA SER A 43 -0.90 0.39 8.64
C SER A 43 -1.58 1.57 7.95
N LYS A 44 -0.78 2.59 7.60
CA LYS A 44 -1.20 3.71 6.77
C LYS A 44 -1.06 3.41 5.27
N ASP A 45 -0.43 2.30 4.92
CA ASP A 45 -0.16 1.91 3.55
C ASP A 45 -1.45 1.61 2.77
N ILE A 46 -1.40 1.82 1.47
CA ILE A 46 -2.45 1.41 0.53
C ILE A 46 -2.08 0.02 0.04
N TRP A 47 -3.04 -0.91 0.15
CA TRP A 47 -2.86 -2.30 -0.22
C TRP A 47 -3.78 -2.75 -1.33
N LEU A 48 -3.26 -3.62 -2.20
CA LEU A 48 -4.06 -4.50 -3.05
C LEU A 48 -3.78 -5.92 -2.61
N ILE A 49 -4.81 -6.70 -2.32
CA ILE A 49 -4.66 -8.05 -1.74
C ILE A 49 -5.46 -9.04 -2.55
N GLU A 50 -4.76 -10.05 -3.07
CA GLU A 50 -5.38 -11.21 -3.69
C GLU A 50 -5.71 -12.28 -2.63
N PHE A 51 -6.93 -12.75 -2.66
CA PHE A 51 -7.37 -13.96 -1.96
C PHE A 51 -7.38 -15.10 -2.96
N PHE A 52 -6.54 -16.11 -2.74
CA PHE A 52 -6.34 -17.21 -3.65
C PHE A 52 -6.46 -18.58 -2.96
N ALA A 53 -6.46 -19.65 -3.76
CA ALA A 53 -6.24 -21.00 -3.29
C ALA A 53 -5.11 -21.66 -4.12
N PRO A 54 -4.22 -22.49 -3.53
CA PRO A 54 -3.08 -23.09 -4.24
C PRO A 54 -3.47 -24.01 -5.41
N TRP A 55 -4.64 -24.61 -5.34
CA TRP A 55 -5.19 -25.48 -6.38
C TRP A 55 -5.95 -24.73 -7.47
N CYS A 56 -6.20 -23.42 -7.32
CA CYS A 56 -6.98 -22.62 -8.27
C CYS A 56 -6.21 -22.36 -9.58
N GLY A 57 -6.69 -22.87 -10.69
CA GLY A 57 -6.06 -22.67 -12.00
C GLY A 57 -6.03 -21.21 -12.46
N HIS A 58 -7.11 -20.46 -12.22
CA HIS A 58 -7.17 -19.03 -12.55
C HIS A 58 -6.18 -18.19 -11.71
N CYS A 59 -5.96 -18.54 -10.44
CA CYS A 59 -4.95 -17.90 -9.60
C CYS A 59 -3.53 -18.16 -10.15
N LYS A 60 -3.24 -19.39 -10.54
CA LYS A 60 -1.95 -19.75 -11.16
C LYS A 60 -1.69 -18.98 -12.45
N GLY A 61 -2.71 -18.80 -13.28
CA GLY A 61 -2.60 -17.99 -14.50
C GLY A 61 -2.43 -16.50 -14.24
N PHE A 62 -2.97 -16.00 -13.13
CA PHE A 62 -2.90 -14.60 -12.74
C PHE A 62 -1.59 -14.23 -12.02
N ALA A 63 -1.00 -15.16 -11.27
CA ALA A 63 0.16 -14.92 -10.42
C ALA A 63 1.34 -14.22 -11.13
N PRO A 64 1.76 -14.55 -12.37
CA PRO A 64 2.85 -13.86 -13.04
C PRO A 64 2.58 -12.37 -13.26
N GLU A 65 1.35 -12.01 -13.64
CA GLU A 65 0.96 -10.61 -13.85
C GLU A 65 0.86 -9.86 -12.51
N TYR A 66 0.35 -10.53 -11.48
CA TYR A 66 0.26 -9.97 -10.14
C TYR A 66 1.64 -9.68 -9.55
N GLU A 67 2.60 -10.61 -9.69
CA GLU A 67 3.99 -10.39 -9.29
C GLU A 67 4.68 -9.29 -10.08
N LYS A 68 4.40 -9.18 -11.40
CA LYS A 68 4.94 -8.10 -12.24
C LYS A 68 4.45 -6.75 -11.74
N ALA A 69 3.16 -6.62 -11.43
CA ALA A 69 2.59 -5.43 -10.82
C ALA A 69 3.22 -5.13 -9.45
N ALA A 70 3.39 -6.15 -8.61
CA ALA A 70 4.01 -6.00 -7.29
C ALA A 70 5.45 -5.49 -7.36
N ARG A 71 6.24 -5.97 -8.33
CA ARG A 71 7.61 -5.46 -8.57
C ARG A 71 7.60 -3.99 -8.98
N ALA A 72 6.72 -3.62 -9.91
CA ALA A 72 6.62 -2.25 -10.42
C ALA A 72 6.14 -1.25 -9.35
N LEU A 73 5.26 -1.69 -8.45
CA LEU A 73 4.66 -0.85 -7.41
C LEU A 73 5.44 -0.85 -6.08
N LYS A 74 6.58 -1.57 -6.02
CA LYS A 74 7.40 -1.67 -4.82
C LYS A 74 7.85 -0.29 -4.34
N GLY A 75 7.64 0.00 -3.07
CA GLY A 75 7.98 1.30 -2.47
C GLY A 75 6.90 2.38 -2.64
N VAL A 76 5.89 2.15 -3.50
CA VAL A 76 4.76 3.07 -3.72
C VAL A 76 3.50 2.52 -3.07
N PHE A 77 3.19 1.27 -3.34
CA PHE A 77 2.01 0.56 -2.82
C PHE A 77 2.42 -0.81 -2.30
N LYS A 78 1.59 -1.35 -1.44
CA LYS A 78 1.75 -2.70 -0.91
C LYS A 78 0.88 -3.68 -1.70
N ILE A 79 1.48 -4.76 -2.16
CA ILE A 79 0.79 -5.83 -2.86
C ILE A 79 0.94 -7.10 -2.03
N GLY A 80 -0.19 -7.66 -1.63
CA GLY A 80 -0.24 -8.83 -0.75
C GLY A 80 -1.09 -9.96 -1.31
N ALA A 81 -0.94 -11.14 -0.73
CA ALA A 81 -1.77 -12.30 -1.05
C ALA A 81 -2.11 -13.10 0.21
N VAL A 82 -3.31 -13.63 0.26
CA VAL A 82 -3.83 -14.50 1.30
C VAL A 82 -4.20 -15.85 0.67
N ASP A 83 -3.60 -16.92 1.15
CA ASP A 83 -4.12 -18.27 0.86
C ASP A 83 -5.38 -18.49 1.70
N ALA A 84 -6.54 -18.19 1.11
CA ALA A 84 -7.81 -18.26 1.82
C ALA A 84 -8.35 -19.71 1.97
N ASP A 85 -7.68 -20.69 1.38
CA ASP A 85 -7.95 -22.11 1.65
C ASP A 85 -7.36 -22.53 3.01
N SER A 86 -6.19 -21.98 3.35
CA SER A 86 -5.55 -22.20 4.65
C SER A 86 -5.96 -21.15 5.71
N GLN A 87 -6.16 -19.89 5.30
CA GLN A 87 -6.54 -18.77 6.18
C GLN A 87 -8.06 -18.51 6.12
N LYS A 88 -8.86 -19.50 6.50
CA LYS A 88 -10.32 -19.49 6.31
C LYS A 88 -11.04 -18.36 7.03
N SER A 89 -10.53 -17.94 8.20
CA SER A 89 -11.14 -16.84 8.95
C SER A 89 -10.98 -15.50 8.22
N LEU A 90 -9.83 -15.25 7.56
CA LEU A 90 -9.68 -14.07 6.70
C LEU A 90 -10.59 -14.14 5.48
N GLY A 91 -10.70 -15.30 4.84
CA GLY A 91 -11.65 -15.50 3.74
C GLY A 91 -13.08 -15.16 4.13
N ALA A 92 -13.54 -15.67 5.28
CA ALA A 92 -14.87 -15.40 5.81
C ALA A 92 -15.05 -13.93 6.21
N GLN A 93 -14.07 -13.34 6.89
CA GLN A 93 -14.11 -11.94 7.32
C GLN A 93 -14.33 -10.97 6.14
N PHE A 94 -13.73 -11.25 4.99
CA PHE A 94 -13.84 -10.40 3.82
C PHE A 94 -14.84 -10.90 2.77
N GLY A 95 -15.66 -11.89 3.11
CA GLY A 95 -16.74 -12.40 2.24
C GLY A 95 -16.24 -13.02 0.95
N ILE A 96 -15.10 -13.75 0.99
CA ILE A 96 -14.53 -14.39 -0.18
C ILE A 96 -15.34 -15.64 -0.53
N SER A 97 -15.99 -15.62 -1.70
CA SER A 97 -16.83 -16.71 -2.21
C SER A 97 -16.24 -17.43 -3.43
N GLY A 98 -15.13 -16.92 -3.98
CA GLY A 98 -14.47 -17.52 -5.15
C GLY A 98 -13.04 -17.02 -5.33
N PHE A 99 -12.28 -17.69 -6.20
CA PHE A 99 -10.86 -17.40 -6.43
C PHE A 99 -10.54 -17.17 -7.91
N PRO A 100 -9.61 -16.23 -8.21
CA PRO A 100 -9.08 -15.24 -7.30
C PRO A 100 -10.09 -14.13 -7.05
N THR A 101 -10.13 -13.62 -5.81
CA THR A 101 -10.77 -12.34 -5.47
C THR A 101 -9.70 -11.36 -5.07
N VAL A 102 -9.73 -10.14 -5.62
CA VAL A 102 -8.76 -9.10 -5.33
C VAL A 102 -9.46 -7.91 -4.68
N LYS A 103 -8.94 -7.45 -3.54
CA LYS A 103 -9.53 -6.33 -2.79
C LYS A 103 -8.52 -5.21 -2.57
N PHE A 104 -9.01 -3.99 -2.72
CA PHE A 104 -8.28 -2.75 -2.46
C PHE A 104 -8.58 -2.25 -1.05
N PHE A 105 -7.52 -2.07 -0.25
CA PHE A 105 -7.57 -1.51 1.09
C PHE A 105 -6.98 -0.10 1.07
N GLY A 106 -7.84 0.89 0.93
CA GLY A 106 -7.49 2.31 0.93
C GLY A 106 -7.34 2.90 2.34
N ALA A 107 -7.74 4.15 2.50
CA ALA A 107 -7.71 4.83 3.80
C ALA A 107 -8.64 4.18 4.83
N ASN A 108 -9.82 3.72 4.41
CA ASN A 108 -10.72 2.97 5.29
C ASN A 108 -10.49 1.46 5.11
N LYS A 109 -9.74 0.87 6.01
CA LYS A 109 -9.42 -0.56 6.01
C LYS A 109 -10.59 -1.48 6.34
N SER A 110 -11.64 -0.94 6.97
CA SER A 110 -12.82 -1.73 7.37
C SER A 110 -13.79 -1.99 6.20
N LYS A 111 -13.63 -1.26 5.10
CA LYS A 111 -14.47 -1.40 3.90
C LYS A 111 -13.59 -1.50 2.66
N PRO A 112 -12.92 -2.64 2.44
CA PRO A 112 -12.15 -2.84 1.22
C PRO A 112 -13.10 -2.91 0.01
N GLU A 113 -12.60 -2.44 -1.13
CA GLU A 113 -13.33 -2.45 -2.39
C GLU A 113 -12.86 -3.61 -3.27
N ASP A 114 -13.78 -4.25 -4.01
CA ASP A 114 -13.41 -5.30 -4.96
C ASP A 114 -12.74 -4.70 -6.20
N TYR A 115 -11.63 -5.29 -6.59
CA TYR A 115 -11.01 -5.00 -7.88
C TYR A 115 -11.71 -5.79 -8.98
N GLN A 116 -12.33 -5.08 -9.91
CA GLN A 116 -13.06 -5.67 -11.04
C GLN A 116 -12.36 -5.45 -12.40
N GLY A 117 -11.11 -4.98 -12.37
CA GLY A 117 -10.34 -4.71 -13.58
C GLY A 117 -9.78 -5.97 -14.24
N GLN A 118 -9.08 -5.77 -15.36
CA GLN A 118 -8.39 -6.84 -16.06
C GLN A 118 -7.25 -7.40 -15.21
N ARG A 119 -7.00 -8.71 -15.34
CA ARG A 119 -5.96 -9.43 -14.61
C ARG A 119 -4.59 -9.30 -15.28
N THR A 120 -4.18 -8.08 -15.63
CA THR A 120 -2.88 -7.73 -16.21
C THR A 120 -2.14 -6.77 -15.31
N ALA A 121 -0.82 -6.79 -15.35
CA ALA A 121 0.01 -5.90 -14.54
C ALA A 121 -0.31 -4.43 -14.82
N ASP A 122 -0.45 -4.04 -16.08
CA ASP A 122 -0.71 -2.66 -16.46
C ASP A 122 -2.06 -2.15 -15.95
N ALA A 123 -3.11 -2.99 -16.00
CA ALA A 123 -4.42 -2.64 -15.46
C ALA A 123 -4.41 -2.48 -13.94
N ILE A 124 -3.66 -3.33 -13.23
CA ILE A 124 -3.47 -3.23 -11.77
C ILE A 124 -2.74 -1.93 -11.42
N ILE A 125 -1.64 -1.64 -12.12
CA ILE A 125 -0.84 -0.43 -11.89
C ILE A 125 -1.71 0.82 -12.10
N SER A 126 -2.41 0.91 -13.23
CA SER A 126 -3.30 2.03 -13.54
C SER A 126 -4.37 2.21 -12.47
N TYR A 127 -5.03 1.12 -12.05
CA TYR A 127 -6.03 1.13 -11.00
C TYR A 127 -5.49 1.68 -9.66
N MET A 128 -4.30 1.23 -9.25
CA MET A 128 -3.70 1.67 -7.99
C MET A 128 -3.41 3.17 -8.00
N PHE A 129 -2.86 3.71 -9.09
CA PHE A 129 -2.63 5.16 -9.23
C PHE A 129 -3.93 5.96 -9.30
N ASP A 130 -4.97 5.46 -9.99
CA ASP A 130 -6.27 6.13 -10.04
C ASP A 130 -6.94 6.17 -8.67
N LYS A 131 -6.84 5.10 -7.88
CA LYS A 131 -7.32 5.07 -6.49
C LYS A 131 -6.55 6.04 -5.61
N ALA A 132 -5.22 6.08 -5.71
CA ALA A 132 -4.40 7.04 -4.97
C ALA A 132 -4.78 8.48 -5.33
N ARG A 133 -4.93 8.80 -6.62
CA ARG A 133 -5.40 10.11 -7.09
C ARG A 133 -6.77 10.47 -6.52
N SER A 134 -7.70 9.52 -6.49
CA SER A 134 -9.03 9.72 -5.93
C SER A 134 -8.98 10.02 -4.43
N LEU A 135 -8.10 9.33 -3.68
CA LEU A 135 -7.89 9.59 -2.25
C LEU A 135 -7.31 10.99 -2.00
N VAL A 136 -6.33 11.42 -2.82
CA VAL A 136 -5.75 12.78 -2.76
C VAL A 136 -6.82 13.81 -3.05
N ASN A 137 -7.59 13.65 -4.14
CA ASN A 137 -8.66 14.57 -4.51
C ASN A 137 -9.75 14.67 -3.44
N ALA A 138 -10.08 13.57 -2.77
CA ALA A 138 -11.05 13.57 -1.67
C ALA A 138 -10.55 14.33 -0.44
N ARG A 139 -9.23 14.33 -0.19
CA ARG A 139 -8.61 15.13 0.88
C ARG A 139 -8.56 16.62 0.52
N MET A 140 -8.23 16.93 -0.73
CA MET A 140 -8.20 18.34 -1.22
C MET A 140 -9.60 18.98 -1.27
N ASN A 141 -10.66 18.18 -1.47
CA ASN A 141 -12.03 18.67 -1.65
C ASN A 141 -13.01 17.94 -0.72
N PRO A 142 -12.94 18.12 0.60
CA PRO A 142 -13.75 17.38 1.56
C PRO A 142 -15.26 17.63 1.41
N SER A 143 -15.66 18.72 0.75
CA SER A 143 -17.07 19.13 0.57
C SER A 143 -17.79 18.40 -0.58
N LYS A 144 -17.11 17.58 -1.40
CA LYS A 144 -17.73 16.83 -2.50
C LYS A 144 -17.98 15.36 -2.14
N LYS A 145 -18.67 15.09 -1.05
CA LYS A 145 -19.33 13.79 -0.86
C LYS A 145 -20.65 13.82 -1.65
N SER A 146 -20.66 12.99 -2.72
CA SER A 146 -21.82 12.61 -3.55
C SER A 146 -22.54 13.74 -4.29
N SER A 147 -22.17 13.96 -5.54
CA SER A 147 -23.09 13.98 -6.68
C SER A 147 -22.29 14.14 -7.97
N SER A 148 -22.48 13.23 -8.89
CA SER A 148 -22.09 13.36 -10.28
C SER A 148 -22.83 14.58 -10.88
N SER A 149 -22.10 15.59 -11.28
CA SER A 149 -22.38 16.43 -12.43
C SER A 149 -21.58 17.74 -12.35
N SER A 150 -20.94 18.04 -13.47
CA SER A 150 -20.25 19.27 -13.85
C SER A 150 -20.74 20.55 -13.14
N ASN A 151 -19.83 21.33 -12.53
CA ASN A 151 -19.57 22.71 -12.89
C ASN A 151 -18.38 23.29 -12.12
N ASN A 152 -17.60 24.04 -12.85
CA ASN A 152 -16.42 24.77 -12.49
C ASN A 152 -16.77 25.93 -11.53
N GLN A 153 -16.29 25.88 -10.27
CA GLN A 153 -16.10 27.11 -9.47
C GLN A 153 -15.02 26.85 -8.41
N GLN A 154 -13.94 27.58 -8.55
CA GLN A 154 -12.86 27.72 -7.58
C GLN A 154 -13.42 28.20 -6.23
N LYS A 155 -13.30 27.36 -5.20
CA LYS A 155 -13.53 27.76 -3.82
C LYS A 155 -12.24 27.61 -3.04
N LYS A 156 -11.80 28.71 -2.42
CA LYS A 156 -10.58 28.85 -1.60
C LYS A 156 -10.47 27.72 -0.60
N ALA A 157 -9.27 27.13 -0.51
CA ALA A 157 -8.89 26.15 0.49
C ALA A 157 -8.81 26.79 1.87
N ASP A 158 -9.21 26.04 2.88
CA ASP A 158 -9.13 26.38 4.30
C ASP A 158 -7.65 26.32 4.77
N PRO A 159 -7.11 27.35 5.44
CA PRO A 159 -5.69 27.42 5.78
C PRO A 159 -5.25 26.57 6.99
N SER A 160 -6.06 25.63 7.46
CA SER A 160 -5.77 24.92 8.75
C SER A 160 -4.97 23.62 8.63
N SER A 161 -4.31 23.32 7.50
CA SER A 161 -3.66 22.02 7.26
C SER A 161 -2.13 22.01 7.31
N ASP A 162 -1.48 22.98 7.96
CA ASP A 162 0.00 23.04 8.10
C ASP A 162 0.61 21.88 8.91
N LYS A 163 -0.21 20.98 9.46
CA LYS A 163 0.25 19.83 10.23
C LYS A 163 0.90 18.72 9.39
N ASP A 164 0.71 18.77 8.08
CA ASP A 164 1.19 17.73 7.15
C ASP A 164 2.52 18.11 6.47
N VAL A 165 3.01 19.35 6.69
CA VAL A 165 4.30 19.79 6.18
C VAL A 165 5.35 19.69 7.29
N ILE A 166 6.40 18.92 7.02
CA ILE A 166 7.52 18.75 7.96
C ILE A 166 8.62 19.71 7.58
N ILE A 167 8.99 20.58 8.52
CA ILE A 167 10.13 21.46 8.32
C ILE A 167 11.41 20.65 8.51
N LEU A 168 12.22 20.59 7.45
CA LEU A 168 13.49 19.91 7.44
C LEU A 168 14.62 20.88 7.77
N THR A 169 15.53 20.44 8.62
CA THR A 169 16.74 21.15 9.05
C THR A 169 17.94 20.24 8.94
N ASP A 170 19.16 20.77 9.02
CA ASP A 170 20.36 19.95 9.03
C ASP A 170 20.35 18.89 10.13
N ASP A 171 19.72 19.19 11.28
CA ASP A 171 19.68 18.27 12.43
C ASP A 171 18.70 17.08 12.23
N ASN A 172 17.63 17.27 11.46
CA ASN A 172 16.59 16.25 11.32
C ASN A 172 16.53 15.59 9.93
N PHE A 173 17.24 16.14 8.94
CA PHE A 173 17.14 15.70 7.55
C PHE A 173 17.49 14.23 7.38
N ASP A 174 18.64 13.80 7.92
CA ASP A 174 19.10 12.42 7.79
C ASP A 174 18.12 11.43 8.43
N ASN A 175 17.63 11.74 9.62
CA ASN A 175 16.70 10.85 10.32
C ASN A 175 15.31 10.83 9.69
N THR A 176 14.88 11.96 9.13
CA THR A 176 13.52 12.11 8.58
C THR A 176 13.46 11.62 7.13
N VAL A 177 14.48 11.90 6.32
CA VAL A 177 14.47 11.62 4.89
C VAL A 177 15.29 10.38 4.54
N TYR A 178 16.60 10.35 4.86
CA TYR A 178 17.47 9.25 4.45
C TYR A 178 17.17 7.93 5.16
N ASN A 179 16.82 7.97 6.45
CA ASN A 179 16.52 6.78 7.22
C ASN A 179 15.04 6.33 7.12
N SER A 180 14.20 7.09 6.41
CA SER A 180 12.82 6.74 6.19
C SER A 180 12.66 5.83 4.97
N LYS A 181 11.57 5.04 4.96
CA LYS A 181 11.16 4.25 3.79
C LYS A 181 10.06 4.95 3.00
N ASP A 182 9.71 6.18 3.38
CA ASP A 182 8.65 6.96 2.77
C ASP A 182 9.17 7.69 1.53
N MET A 183 8.27 8.01 0.61
CA MET A 183 8.58 8.91 -0.50
C MET A 183 8.40 10.36 -0.04
N TRP A 184 9.41 11.18 -0.33
CA TRP A 184 9.44 12.58 0.05
C TRP A 184 9.35 13.48 -1.18
N LEU A 185 8.54 14.53 -1.05
CA LEU A 185 8.60 15.69 -1.93
C LEU A 185 9.16 16.85 -1.09
N ILE A 186 10.34 17.33 -1.47
CA ILE A 186 11.06 18.33 -0.68
C ILE A 186 11.14 19.61 -1.48
N GLU A 187 10.70 20.73 -0.89
CA GLU A 187 10.91 22.06 -1.41
C GLU A 187 12.13 22.68 -0.74
N PHE A 188 13.11 23.12 -1.53
CA PHE A 188 14.20 23.99 -1.09
C PHE A 188 13.82 25.41 -1.42
N TYR A 189 13.55 26.22 -0.42
CA TYR A 189 13.10 27.58 -0.61
C TYR A 189 13.99 28.61 0.07
N ALA A 190 13.88 29.87 -0.37
CA ALA A 190 14.47 31.01 0.32
C ALA A 190 13.39 32.03 0.70
N PRO A 191 13.44 32.65 1.88
CA PRO A 191 12.41 33.60 2.35
C PRO A 191 12.18 34.80 1.42
N TRP A 192 13.19 35.17 0.64
CA TRP A 192 13.15 36.29 -0.30
C TRP A 192 12.72 35.87 -1.72
N CYS A 193 12.46 34.57 -1.96
CA CYS A 193 12.08 34.06 -3.26
C CYS A 193 10.57 34.27 -3.52
N GLY A 194 10.20 35.19 -4.36
CA GLY A 194 8.81 35.51 -4.67
C GLY A 194 8.01 34.38 -5.35
N HIS A 195 8.69 33.45 -6.03
CA HIS A 195 8.05 32.24 -6.58
C HIS A 195 7.74 31.22 -5.49
N CYS A 196 8.65 31.04 -4.52
CA CYS A 196 8.46 30.16 -3.38
C CYS A 196 7.29 30.64 -2.51
N GLN A 197 7.20 31.96 -2.28
CA GLN A 197 6.08 32.55 -1.52
C GLN A 197 4.71 32.30 -2.15
N LYS A 198 4.63 32.12 -3.48
CA LYS A 198 3.40 31.77 -4.17
C LYS A 198 3.02 30.30 -4.06
N LEU A 199 3.97 29.42 -3.79
CA LEU A 199 3.75 27.99 -3.56
C LEU A 199 3.33 27.71 -2.12
N GLN A 200 3.73 28.57 -1.19
CA GLN A 200 3.32 28.43 0.20
C GLN A 200 1.81 28.68 0.32
N PRO A 201 1.05 27.80 0.99
CA PRO A 201 -0.30 28.15 1.42
C PRO A 201 -0.21 29.40 2.31
N ASP A 202 -1.22 30.25 2.25
CA ASP A 202 -1.32 31.58 2.88
C ASP A 202 -1.11 31.50 4.42
N SER A 203 0.11 31.23 4.85
CA SER A 203 0.51 31.04 6.24
C SER A 203 1.12 32.35 6.76
N ARG A 204 0.31 33.17 7.43
CA ARG A 204 0.73 34.42 8.07
C ARG A 204 1.55 34.23 9.34
N GLU A 205 2.06 33.04 9.64
CA GLU A 205 2.85 32.76 10.85
C GLU A 205 3.99 31.76 10.62
N TYR A 206 4.85 32.01 9.65
CA TYR A 206 6.18 31.42 9.73
C TYR A 206 7.12 32.39 10.43
N ASN A 207 7.34 32.14 11.70
CA ASN A 207 8.36 32.79 12.49
C ASN A 207 9.73 32.56 11.84
N HIS A 208 10.38 33.65 11.41
CA HIS A 208 11.68 33.73 10.77
C HIS A 208 12.80 33.11 11.61
N GLN A 209 12.95 31.80 11.63
CA GLN A 209 14.18 31.14 12.08
C GLN A 209 14.65 30.12 11.03
N THR A 210 15.00 30.60 9.92
CA THR A 210 16.27 30.58 9.17
C THR A 210 17.03 29.27 9.13
N LEU A 211 16.92 28.60 8.02
CA LEU A 211 18.03 27.81 7.48
C LEU A 211 19.15 28.78 7.04
N ARG A 212 20.20 28.92 7.85
CA ARG A 212 21.47 29.47 7.40
C ARG A 212 22.27 28.37 6.76
N LEU A 213 22.19 28.25 5.44
CA LEU A 213 23.21 27.56 4.67
C LEU A 213 24.49 28.38 4.84
N ARG A 214 25.54 27.80 5.44
CA ARG A 214 26.88 28.37 5.37
C ARG A 214 27.39 28.11 3.96
N PRO A 215 27.89 29.11 3.23
CA PRO A 215 28.65 28.86 2.04
C PRO A 215 29.96 28.16 2.40
N LEU A 216 30.34 27.17 1.57
CA LEU A 216 31.65 26.54 1.58
C LEU A 216 32.76 27.57 1.29
#